data_84ca6d86bd0756eb9164afea51531e88
#
_entry.id   84ca6d86bd0756eb9164afea51531e88
#
_cell.length_a   1.000
_cell.length_b   1.000
_cell.length_c   1.000
_cell.angle_alpha   90.00
_cell.angle_beta   90.00
_cell.angle_gamma   90.00
#
_symmetry.space_group_name_H-M   'P 1'
#
loop_
_entity.id
_entity.type
_entity.pdbx_description
1 polymer ?
#
loop_
_entity_poly.entity_id
_entity_poly.type
_entity_poly.pdbx_seq_one_letter_code
_entity_poly.pdbx_strand_id
1 'polypeptide(L)'
;MARKRIGPARRLATYDPHPHQITFHQDLHKYRALVSGVGAGKTRMGVEEVIKWTQLYPGSLGVIGRLTAKSLKETTQRRFFEVCDPKLIEAFNQSDAHLWIKTNENDEEGEPVYSEILFMHLDDPGPLGSLDISYFWIDEAHEPDGTEVPEATFDML
;
A
#
# COMPACT_ATOMS: atom_id res chain seq x y z
N MET A 1 -17.90 -17.83 -2.05
CA MET A 1 -17.37 -16.45 -2.29
C MET A 1 -17.16 -16.25 -3.79
N ALA A 2 -17.78 -15.25 -4.39
CA ALA A 2 -17.66 -15.01 -5.83
C ALA A 2 -16.32 -14.32 -6.13
N ARG A 3 -15.40 -15.04 -6.76
CA ARG A 3 -14.14 -14.47 -7.28
C ARG A 3 -14.47 -13.49 -8.42
N LYS A 4 -14.43 -12.19 -8.16
CA LYS A 4 -14.55 -11.20 -9.22
C LYS A 4 -13.24 -11.24 -10.03
N ARG A 5 -13.31 -11.61 -11.32
CA ARG A 5 -12.18 -11.53 -12.25
C ARG A 5 -11.75 -10.06 -12.33
N ILE A 6 -10.57 -9.76 -11.84
CA ILE A 6 -9.87 -8.52 -12.14
C ILE A 6 -9.61 -8.57 -13.65
N GLY A 7 -10.12 -7.58 -14.40
CA GLY A 7 -9.95 -7.52 -15.85
C GLY A 7 -8.46 -7.57 -16.25
N PRO A 8 -8.13 -7.78 -17.55
CA PRO A 8 -6.75 -7.94 -17.98
C PRO A 8 -5.95 -6.69 -17.55
N ALA A 9 -5.02 -6.90 -16.62
CA ALA A 9 -4.12 -5.87 -16.16
C ALA A 9 -3.34 -5.34 -17.39
N ARG A 10 -3.50 -4.06 -17.66
CA ARG A 10 -2.62 -3.35 -18.61
C ARG A 10 -1.21 -3.53 -18.04
N ARG A 11 -0.37 -4.34 -18.70
CA ARG A 11 1.03 -4.50 -18.30
C ARG A 11 1.66 -3.12 -18.21
N LEU A 12 1.87 -2.63 -16.99
CA LEU A 12 2.66 -1.44 -16.79
C LEU A 12 4.11 -1.77 -17.15
N ALA A 13 4.77 -0.80 -17.77
CA ALA A 13 6.20 -0.90 -18.07
C ALA A 13 6.98 -1.30 -16.80
N THR A 14 8.06 -2.03 -16.95
CA THR A 14 9.04 -2.34 -15.90
C THR A 14 9.32 -1.07 -15.09
N TYR A 15 9.32 -1.18 -13.76
CA TYR A 15 9.64 -0.06 -12.91
C TYR A 15 11.11 0.31 -13.07
N ASP A 16 11.33 1.52 -13.59
CA ASP A 16 12.65 2.13 -13.70
C ASP A 16 12.65 3.39 -12.82
N PRO A 17 13.16 3.29 -11.59
CA PRO A 17 13.06 4.37 -10.61
C PRO A 17 13.96 5.55 -10.97
N HIS A 18 13.44 6.75 -10.87
CA HIS A 18 14.22 7.98 -10.96
C HIS A 18 15.22 8.11 -9.79
N PRO A 19 16.30 8.90 -9.91
CA PRO A 19 17.32 9.02 -8.86
C PRO A 19 16.76 9.34 -7.45
N HIS A 20 15.78 10.22 -7.34
CA HIS A 20 15.13 10.54 -6.07
C HIS A 20 14.32 9.37 -5.50
N GLN A 21 13.76 8.51 -6.35
CA GLN A 21 13.05 7.30 -5.93
C GLN A 21 14.02 6.23 -5.46
N ILE A 22 15.18 6.08 -6.13
CA ILE A 22 16.26 5.20 -5.68
C ILE A 22 16.71 5.59 -4.28
N THR A 23 16.98 6.88 -4.06
CA THR A 23 17.36 7.40 -2.74
C THR A 23 16.31 7.07 -1.68
N PHE A 24 15.03 7.25 -1.99
CA PHE A 24 13.94 6.92 -1.07
C PHE A 24 13.88 5.41 -0.75
N HIS A 25 14.03 4.54 -1.77
CA HIS A 25 14.03 3.09 -1.57
C HIS A 25 15.22 2.56 -0.75
N GLN A 26 16.33 3.28 -0.76
CA GLN A 26 17.55 2.95 -0.01
C GLN A 26 17.56 3.54 1.41
N ASP A 27 16.69 4.49 1.69
CA ASP A 27 16.57 5.11 3.00
C ASP A 27 15.94 4.12 3.99
N LEU A 28 16.61 3.90 5.13
CA LEU A 28 16.19 2.97 6.18
C LEU A 28 15.62 3.66 7.42
N HIS A 29 15.38 4.97 7.37
CA HIS A 29 14.72 5.66 8.48
C HIS A 29 13.30 5.15 8.68
N LYS A 30 12.87 5.07 9.94
CA LYS A 30 11.53 4.60 10.31
C LYS A 30 10.43 5.43 9.62
N TYR A 31 10.58 6.75 9.62
CA TYR A 31 9.64 7.68 8.98
C TYR A 31 10.33 8.37 7.82
N ARG A 32 9.71 8.31 6.65
CA ARG A 32 10.20 8.92 5.42
C ARG A 32 9.09 9.69 4.75
N ALA A 33 9.40 10.86 4.22
CA ALA A 33 8.45 11.67 3.45
C ALA A 33 9.03 12.02 2.08
N LEU A 34 8.22 11.89 1.04
CA LEU A 34 8.56 12.36 -0.29
C LEU A 34 7.64 13.52 -0.69
N VAL A 35 8.21 14.70 -0.76
CA VAL A 35 7.52 15.90 -1.25
C VAL A 35 8.01 16.19 -2.66
N SER A 36 7.10 16.18 -3.62
CA SER A 36 7.45 16.46 -5.02
C SER A 36 6.22 16.92 -5.81
N GLY A 37 6.44 17.49 -6.98
CA GLY A 37 5.37 17.96 -7.87
C GLY A 37 4.45 16.84 -8.39
N VAL A 38 3.35 17.25 -9.01
CA VAL A 38 2.42 16.34 -9.70
C VAL A 38 3.16 15.61 -10.82
N GLY A 39 2.87 14.33 -11.01
CA GLY A 39 3.47 13.51 -12.06
C GLY A 39 4.88 12.97 -11.76
N ALA A 40 5.47 13.28 -10.61
CA ALA A 40 6.80 12.77 -10.22
C ALA A 40 6.84 11.28 -9.85
N GLY A 41 5.73 10.55 -10.01
CA GLY A 41 5.68 9.10 -9.78
C GLY A 41 5.56 8.67 -8.31
N LYS A 42 5.16 9.57 -7.39
CA LYS A 42 5.02 9.28 -5.95
C LYS A 42 4.18 8.03 -5.67
N THR A 43 2.98 7.99 -6.21
CA THR A 43 2.06 6.86 -5.98
C THR A 43 2.61 5.55 -6.55
N ARG A 44 3.27 5.58 -7.72
CA ARG A 44 3.95 4.40 -8.27
C ARG A 44 5.05 3.90 -7.33
N MET A 45 5.90 4.82 -6.87
CA MET A 45 6.98 4.51 -5.93
C MET A 45 6.44 3.94 -4.61
N GLY A 46 5.35 4.54 -4.05
CA GLY A 46 4.72 4.03 -2.83
C GLY A 46 4.22 2.59 -2.98
N VAL A 47 3.59 2.26 -4.13
CA VAL A 47 3.15 0.88 -4.41
C VAL A 47 4.34 -0.08 -4.46
N GLU A 48 5.42 0.27 -5.18
CA GLU A 48 6.62 -0.56 -5.27
C GLU A 48 7.29 -0.77 -3.89
N GLU A 49 7.29 0.28 -3.06
CA GLU A 49 7.81 0.22 -1.70
C GLU A 49 6.97 -0.75 -0.84
N VAL A 50 5.65 -0.66 -0.89
CA VAL A 50 4.76 -1.58 -0.16
C VAL A 50 4.97 -3.02 -0.64
N ILE A 51 5.02 -3.28 -1.95
CA ILE A 51 5.27 -4.62 -2.48
C ILE A 51 6.63 -5.15 -1.99
N LYS A 52 7.67 -4.31 -1.98
CA LYS A 52 8.98 -4.68 -1.42
C LYS A 52 8.86 -5.11 0.04
N TRP A 53 8.13 -4.37 0.88
CA TRP A 53 7.96 -4.70 2.29
C TRP A 53 7.17 -6.00 2.51
N THR A 54 6.15 -6.29 1.71
CA THR A 54 5.45 -7.58 1.79
C THR A 54 6.37 -8.78 1.54
N GLN A 55 7.38 -8.63 0.69
CA GLN A 55 8.33 -9.69 0.37
C GLN A 55 9.48 -9.78 1.37
N LEU A 56 9.91 -8.64 1.95
CA LEU A 56 10.98 -8.60 2.96
C LEU A 56 10.52 -9.07 4.35
N TYR A 57 9.24 -8.88 4.65
CA TYR A 57 8.62 -9.25 5.93
C TYR A 57 7.39 -10.12 5.69
N PRO A 58 7.59 -11.41 5.33
CA PRO A 58 6.49 -12.36 5.16
C PRO A 58 5.63 -12.47 6.41
N GLY A 59 4.31 -12.54 6.24
CA GLY A 59 3.35 -12.56 7.35
C GLY A 59 3.04 -11.19 7.96
N SER A 60 3.59 -10.10 7.41
CA SER A 60 3.36 -8.74 7.91
C SER A 60 2.00 -8.18 7.51
N LEU A 61 1.48 -7.26 8.34
CA LEU A 61 0.32 -6.42 8.04
C LEU A 61 0.79 -5.01 7.68
N GLY A 62 0.46 -4.55 6.46
CA GLY A 62 0.68 -3.18 6.01
C GLY A 62 -0.62 -2.40 5.90
N VAL A 63 -0.54 -1.08 6.08
CA VAL A 63 -1.66 -0.16 5.85
C VAL A 63 -1.32 0.79 4.70
N ILE A 64 -2.22 0.90 3.73
CA ILE A 64 -2.21 1.95 2.70
C ILE A 64 -3.34 2.91 3.01
N GLY A 65 -3.00 4.13 3.36
CA GLY A 65 -3.93 5.15 3.80
C GLY A 65 -4.06 6.33 2.85
N ARG A 66 -5.23 6.93 2.82
CA ARG A 66 -5.51 8.24 2.24
C ARG A 66 -6.65 8.89 3.02
N LEU A 67 -6.76 10.22 2.98
CA LEU A 67 -7.72 10.94 3.80
C LEU A 67 -9.15 10.43 3.62
N THR A 68 -9.66 10.30 2.38
CA THR A 68 -11.04 9.91 2.13
C THR A 68 -11.17 8.55 1.44
N ALA A 69 -12.23 7.81 1.76
CA ALA A 69 -12.55 6.52 1.14
C ALA A 69 -12.69 6.63 -0.39
N LYS A 70 -13.24 7.74 -0.89
CA LYS A 70 -13.41 7.98 -2.33
C LYS A 70 -12.07 8.13 -3.02
N SER A 71 -11.20 9.04 -2.54
CA SER A 71 -9.88 9.28 -3.12
C SER A 71 -8.99 8.04 -3.02
N LEU A 72 -9.04 7.32 -1.89
CA LEU A 72 -8.35 6.04 -1.72
C LEU A 72 -8.72 5.04 -2.82
N LYS A 73 -10.01 4.79 -3.02
CA LYS A 73 -10.51 3.81 -3.98
C LYS A 73 -10.23 4.19 -5.44
N GLU A 74 -10.51 5.45 -5.80
CA GLU A 74 -10.44 5.93 -7.19
C GLU A 74 -9.01 6.15 -7.67
N THR A 75 -8.07 6.39 -6.77
CA THR A 75 -6.68 6.72 -7.12
C THR A 75 -5.69 5.69 -6.59
N THR A 76 -5.44 5.66 -5.30
CA THR A 76 -4.36 4.86 -4.68
C THR A 76 -4.59 3.36 -4.83
N GLN A 77 -5.76 2.86 -4.45
CA GLN A 77 -6.10 1.44 -4.58
C GLN A 77 -6.12 1.01 -6.05
N ARG A 78 -6.72 1.81 -6.92
CA ARG A 78 -6.71 1.56 -8.36
C ARG A 78 -5.28 1.48 -8.90
N ARG A 79 -4.42 2.44 -8.53
CA ARG A 79 -3.01 2.43 -8.96
C ARG A 79 -2.26 1.22 -8.41
N PHE A 80 -2.55 0.80 -7.18
CA PHE A 80 -1.96 -0.41 -6.62
C PHE A 80 -2.24 -1.63 -7.52
N PHE A 81 -3.48 -1.86 -7.90
CA PHE A 81 -3.86 -2.98 -8.77
C PHE A 81 -3.37 -2.85 -10.22
N GLU A 82 -3.07 -1.64 -10.70
CA GLU A 82 -2.42 -1.43 -12.00
C GLU A 82 -0.92 -1.77 -11.97
N VAL A 83 -0.27 -1.62 -10.83
CA VAL A 83 1.18 -1.82 -10.62
C VAL A 83 1.51 -3.22 -10.16
N CYS A 84 0.78 -3.74 -9.18
CA CYS A 84 1.04 -5.03 -8.57
C CYS A 84 0.87 -6.16 -9.60
N ASP A 85 1.85 -7.08 -9.66
CA ASP A 85 1.71 -8.27 -10.49
C ASP A 85 0.51 -9.10 -9.97
N PRO A 86 -0.49 -9.37 -10.82
CA PRO A 86 -1.64 -10.19 -10.44
C PRO A 86 -1.29 -11.57 -9.89
N LYS A 87 -0.11 -12.10 -10.22
CA LYS A 87 0.37 -13.39 -9.70
C LYS A 87 0.70 -13.35 -8.21
N LEU A 88 1.04 -12.17 -7.69
CA LEU A 88 1.28 -11.97 -6.26
C LEU A 88 -0.01 -11.88 -5.46
N ILE A 89 -1.14 -11.57 -6.11
CA ILE A 89 -2.42 -11.40 -5.43
C ILE A 89 -3.06 -12.76 -5.18
N GLU A 90 -3.18 -13.15 -3.91
CA GLU A 90 -3.92 -14.37 -3.54
C GLU A 90 -5.41 -14.11 -3.45
N ALA A 91 -5.82 -13.11 -2.69
CA ALA A 91 -7.21 -12.77 -2.49
C ALA A 91 -7.39 -11.27 -2.23
N PHE A 92 -8.56 -10.74 -2.56
CA PHE A 92 -8.97 -9.39 -2.21
C PHE A 92 -10.42 -9.39 -1.75
N ASN A 93 -10.65 -9.00 -0.48
CA ASN A 93 -11.97 -8.74 0.05
C ASN A 93 -12.34 -7.26 -0.19
N GLN A 94 -13.26 -7.04 -1.12
CA GLN A 94 -13.66 -5.69 -1.51
C GLN A 94 -14.46 -4.97 -0.41
N SER A 95 -15.19 -5.70 0.45
CA SER A 95 -15.99 -5.10 1.50
C SER A 95 -15.14 -4.46 2.60
N ASP A 96 -14.09 -5.17 2.99
CA ASP A 96 -13.18 -4.76 4.06
C ASP A 96 -11.92 -4.11 3.51
N ALA A 97 -11.83 -3.97 2.17
CA ALA A 97 -10.66 -3.47 1.45
C ALA A 97 -9.34 -4.14 1.88
N HIS A 98 -9.39 -5.47 2.09
CA HIS A 98 -8.32 -6.30 2.62
C HIS A 98 -7.73 -7.18 1.50
N LEU A 99 -6.42 -7.13 1.35
CA LEU A 99 -5.67 -7.81 0.29
C LEU A 99 -4.64 -8.76 0.91
N TRP A 100 -4.56 -9.98 0.38
CA TRP A 100 -3.53 -10.97 0.70
C TRP A 100 -2.54 -11.07 -0.46
N ILE A 101 -1.26 -10.91 -0.15
CA ILE A 101 -0.14 -10.95 -1.10
C ILE A 101 0.70 -12.19 -0.82
N LYS A 102 0.96 -12.96 -1.89
CA LYS A 102 1.89 -14.09 -1.84
C LYS A 102 3.29 -13.59 -1.56
N THR A 103 3.97 -14.28 -0.65
CA THR A 103 5.40 -14.08 -0.41
C THR A 103 6.21 -15.22 -1.04
N ASN A 104 7.53 -15.14 -0.93
CA ASN A 104 8.44 -16.21 -1.38
C ASN A 104 8.74 -17.23 -0.26
N GLU A 105 8.04 -17.14 0.88
CA GLU A 105 8.25 -17.97 2.04
C GLU A 105 7.11 -18.99 2.21
N ASN A 106 7.47 -20.13 2.79
CA ASN A 106 6.53 -21.12 3.27
C ASN A 106 6.72 -21.28 4.79
N ASP A 107 5.65 -21.70 5.48
CA ASP A 107 5.71 -22.03 6.89
C ASP A 107 6.40 -23.41 7.14
N GLU A 108 6.43 -23.85 8.40
CA GLU A 108 7.07 -25.12 8.81
C GLU A 108 6.36 -26.34 8.21
N GLU A 109 5.09 -26.24 7.88
CA GLU A 109 4.28 -27.28 7.22
C GLU A 109 4.45 -27.26 5.68
N GLY A 110 5.13 -26.26 5.12
CA GLY A 110 5.35 -26.07 3.69
C GLY A 110 4.23 -25.30 2.99
N GLU A 111 3.28 -24.71 3.74
CA GLU A 111 2.20 -23.90 3.18
C GLU A 111 2.68 -22.45 2.92
N PRO A 112 2.15 -21.80 1.87
CA PRO A 112 2.56 -20.44 1.54
C PRO A 112 2.25 -19.42 2.64
N VAL A 113 3.23 -18.59 2.99
CA VAL A 113 3.05 -17.45 3.89
C VAL A 113 2.53 -16.26 3.08
N TYR A 114 1.51 -15.58 3.57
CA TYR A 114 0.91 -14.40 2.96
C TYR A 114 1.15 -13.17 3.84
N SER A 115 1.48 -12.04 3.20
CA SER A 115 1.41 -10.73 3.85
C SER A 115 0.06 -10.07 3.55
N GLU A 116 -0.38 -9.20 4.44
CA GLU A 116 -1.67 -8.55 4.38
C GLU A 116 -1.54 -7.06 4.14
N ILE A 117 -2.45 -6.48 3.37
CA ILE A 117 -2.55 -5.05 3.14
C ILE A 117 -3.97 -4.60 3.37
N LEU A 118 -4.16 -3.62 4.25
CA LEU A 118 -5.43 -2.93 4.46
C LEU A 118 -5.40 -1.57 3.75
N PHE A 119 -6.42 -1.31 2.93
CA PHE A 119 -6.66 0.02 2.39
C PHE A 119 -7.63 0.76 3.32
N MET A 120 -7.18 1.83 3.97
CA MET A 120 -7.94 2.54 4.99
C MET A 120 -8.08 4.02 4.66
N HIS A 121 -9.27 4.57 4.84
CA HIS A 121 -9.44 6.03 4.88
C HIS A 121 -9.08 6.53 6.28
N LEU A 122 -8.47 7.70 6.34
CA LEU A 122 -7.81 8.21 7.54
C LEU A 122 -8.51 9.44 8.15
N ASP A 123 -9.75 9.70 7.75
CA ASP A 123 -10.61 10.72 8.36
C ASP A 123 -11.09 10.31 9.78
N ASP A 124 -11.08 9.00 10.09
CA ASP A 124 -11.27 8.46 11.42
C ASP A 124 -10.14 7.48 11.77
N PRO A 125 -9.15 7.88 12.57
CA PRO A 125 -8.02 7.03 12.93
C PRO A 125 -8.33 5.94 13.95
N GLY A 126 -9.51 5.96 14.59
CA GLY A 126 -9.87 5.03 15.67
C GLY A 126 -9.57 3.55 15.39
N PRO A 127 -9.90 3.02 14.21
CA PRO A 127 -9.61 1.62 13.87
C PRO A 127 -8.13 1.23 13.86
N LEU A 128 -7.21 2.17 13.61
CA LEU A 128 -5.76 1.90 13.56
C LEU A 128 -5.19 1.42 14.89
N GLY A 129 -5.68 1.99 16.01
CA GLY A 129 -5.16 1.68 17.34
C GLY A 129 -5.36 0.23 17.81
N SER A 130 -6.12 -0.58 17.07
CA SER A 130 -6.34 -2.00 17.37
C SER A 130 -5.55 -2.95 16.46
N LEU A 131 -4.73 -2.43 15.53
CA LEU A 131 -4.01 -3.21 14.54
C LEU A 131 -2.52 -3.32 14.92
N ASP A 132 -1.96 -4.50 14.72
CA ASP A 132 -0.51 -4.72 14.81
C ASP A 132 0.14 -4.47 13.43
N ILE A 133 0.40 -3.18 13.16
CA ILE A 133 0.86 -2.70 11.86
C ILE A 133 2.39 -2.78 11.79
N SER A 134 2.88 -3.51 10.78
CA SER A 134 4.31 -3.64 10.53
C SER A 134 4.89 -2.45 9.75
N TYR A 135 4.10 -1.91 8.83
CA TYR A 135 4.46 -0.73 8.03
C TYR A 135 3.21 -0.02 7.51
N PHE A 136 3.35 1.25 7.16
CA PHE A 136 2.27 2.03 6.56
C PHE A 136 2.77 2.92 5.42
N TRP A 137 1.87 3.25 4.54
CA TRP A 137 2.06 4.27 3.52
C TRP A 137 0.83 5.17 3.43
N ILE A 138 1.01 6.47 3.65
CA ILE A 138 -0.02 7.49 3.43
C ILE A 138 0.24 8.15 2.08
N ASP A 139 -0.70 7.97 1.13
CA ASP A 139 -0.67 8.63 -0.17
C ASP A 139 -1.43 9.95 -0.09
N GLU A 140 -0.73 11.07 -0.31
CA GLU A 140 -1.25 12.43 -0.17
C GLU A 140 -1.83 12.74 1.22
N ALA A 141 -0.93 13.01 2.17
CA ALA A 141 -1.31 13.42 3.53
C ALA A 141 -2.02 14.79 3.56
N HIS A 142 -1.95 15.56 2.48
CA HIS A 142 -2.57 16.86 2.29
C HIS A 142 -3.34 16.86 0.97
N GLU A 143 -4.65 17.08 1.01
CA GLU A 143 -5.50 17.14 -0.19
C GLU A 143 -5.49 18.56 -0.81
N PRO A 144 -5.79 18.69 -2.10
CA PRO A 144 -5.76 19.99 -2.80
C PRO A 144 -6.71 21.05 -2.25
N ASP A 145 -7.76 20.65 -1.55
CA ASP A 145 -8.71 21.55 -0.90
C ASP A 145 -8.25 22.10 0.46
N GLY A 146 -7.04 21.70 0.91
CA GLY A 146 -6.45 22.12 2.17
C GLY A 146 -6.80 21.22 3.35
N THR A 147 -7.53 20.13 3.14
CA THR A 147 -7.75 19.14 4.20
C THR A 147 -6.52 18.24 4.38
N GLU A 148 -6.27 17.82 5.61
CA GLU A 148 -5.09 17.04 5.99
C GLU A 148 -5.48 15.78 6.77
N VAL A 149 -4.63 14.77 6.69
CA VAL A 149 -4.74 13.59 7.56
C VAL A 149 -4.54 14.05 9.01
N PRO A 150 -5.45 13.69 9.94
CA PRO A 150 -5.37 14.11 11.33
C PRO A 150 -4.03 13.73 11.97
N GLU A 151 -3.47 14.62 12.80
CA GLU A 151 -2.22 14.38 13.53
C GLU A 151 -2.30 13.09 14.39
N ALA A 152 -3.45 12.86 15.03
CA ALA A 152 -3.69 11.65 15.80
C ALA A 152 -3.52 10.34 15.01
N THR A 153 -3.65 10.37 13.68
CA THR A 153 -3.37 9.21 12.82
C THR A 153 -1.91 8.81 12.89
N PHE A 154 -0.99 9.79 12.90
CA PHE A 154 0.46 9.54 12.95
C PHE A 154 0.90 9.02 14.32
N ASP A 155 0.18 9.35 15.38
CA ASP A 155 0.45 8.84 16.75
C ASP A 155 0.06 7.36 16.89
N MET A 156 -0.80 6.85 16.01
CA MET A 156 -1.28 5.46 16.01
C MET A 156 -0.51 4.54 15.05
N LEU A 157 0.33 5.10 14.18
CA LEU A 157 1.17 4.41 13.19
C LEU A 157 2.64 4.36 13.65
#